data_a357ddb85d4fe8d3b9820958f6dbea2e
#
_entry.id   a357ddb85d4fe8d3b9820958f6dbea2e
#
_cell.length_a   1.000
_cell.length_b   1.000
_cell.length_c   1.000
_cell.angle_alpha   90.00
_cell.angle_beta   90.00
_cell.angle_gamma   90.00
#
_symmetry.space_group_name_H-M   'P 1'
#
loop_
_entity.id
_entity.type
_entity.pdbx_description
1 polymer ?
#
loop_
_entity_poly.entity_id
_entity_poly.type
_entity_poly.pdbx_seq_one_letter_code
_entity_poly.pdbx_strand_id
1 'polypeptide(L)'
;LMAEGAARACDSGADIVDINMGCPAKKVCRKAAGSALLSDPTLVIKILRAVVKASESPVTLKMRTGPNQVHKNGVTIAKIAESEGISAIAIHGRTRNCRYDVPAEYETIAAIKDSIGIPVLVNGDIRCGSSAFKALSKTNADGLMIGRAAQGNPWIFSSIRAALDGERWNEPSPIERLEVLHSLLESLYQLYGKEQGSRVARKHIIWFLSYLPIKSEINKATMNKIKTSHDQLNFVQFRKREFENKG
;
A
#
# COMPACT_ATOMS: atom_id res chain seq x y z
N LEU A 1 -12.39 -22.27 3.15
CA LEU A 1 -12.56 -20.80 3.29
C LEU A 1 -11.61 -19.99 2.40
N MET A 2 -10.26 -20.13 2.55
CA MET A 2 -9.29 -19.35 1.72
C MET A 2 -9.38 -19.76 0.24
N ALA A 3 -9.39 -21.06 -0.05
CA ALA A 3 -9.56 -21.58 -1.41
C ALA A 3 -10.88 -21.14 -2.07
N GLU A 4 -11.98 -21.22 -1.36
CA GLU A 4 -13.29 -20.72 -1.83
C GLU A 4 -13.26 -19.21 -2.10
N GLY A 5 -12.55 -18.44 -1.25
CA GLY A 5 -12.36 -17.01 -1.46
C GLY A 5 -11.58 -16.71 -2.73
N ALA A 6 -10.54 -17.50 -3.03
CA ALA A 6 -9.74 -17.38 -4.25
C ALA A 6 -10.58 -17.71 -5.49
N ALA A 7 -11.29 -18.84 -5.49
CA ALA A 7 -12.19 -19.21 -6.60
C ALA A 7 -13.22 -18.12 -6.89
N ARG A 8 -13.90 -17.60 -5.86
CA ARG A 8 -14.86 -16.47 -6.00
C ARG A 8 -14.22 -15.21 -6.54
N ALA A 9 -12.96 -14.91 -6.18
CA ALA A 9 -12.25 -13.77 -6.74
C ALA A 9 -12.02 -13.94 -8.24
N CYS A 10 -11.58 -15.13 -8.68
CA CYS A 10 -11.43 -15.48 -10.08
C CYS A 10 -12.78 -15.40 -10.83
N ASP A 11 -13.84 -16.00 -10.29
CA ASP A 11 -15.21 -15.93 -10.86
C ASP A 11 -15.71 -14.49 -11.00
N SER A 12 -15.22 -13.58 -10.15
CA SER A 12 -15.52 -12.14 -10.21
C SER A 12 -14.61 -11.36 -11.16
N GLY A 13 -13.72 -12.03 -11.90
CA GLY A 13 -12.82 -11.43 -12.89
C GLY A 13 -11.51 -10.88 -12.33
N ALA A 14 -11.02 -11.41 -11.21
CA ALA A 14 -9.72 -11.01 -10.69
C ALA A 14 -8.58 -11.58 -11.55
N ASP A 15 -7.71 -10.73 -12.07
CA ASP A 15 -6.51 -11.13 -12.83
C ASP A 15 -5.41 -11.72 -11.94
N ILE A 16 -5.39 -11.36 -10.66
CA ILE A 16 -4.42 -11.81 -9.65
C ILE A 16 -5.13 -11.97 -8.29
N VAL A 17 -4.80 -13.03 -7.56
CA VAL A 17 -5.23 -13.24 -6.17
C VAL A 17 -4.06 -12.99 -5.23
N ASP A 18 -4.14 -11.95 -4.38
CA ASP A 18 -3.07 -11.64 -3.40
C ASP A 18 -3.41 -12.12 -1.99
N ILE A 19 -2.55 -12.94 -1.40
CA ILE A 19 -2.70 -13.45 -0.04
C ILE A 19 -2.06 -12.48 0.96
N ASN A 20 -2.83 -12.02 1.95
CA ASN A 20 -2.32 -11.12 2.98
C ASN A 20 -1.78 -11.88 4.20
N MET A 21 -0.45 -11.95 4.31
CA MET A 21 0.30 -12.40 5.50
C MET A 21 1.13 -11.27 6.14
N GLY A 22 0.71 -10.01 5.94
CA GLY A 22 1.45 -8.83 6.44
C GLY A 22 0.68 -7.97 7.46
N CYS A 23 -0.64 -8.10 7.59
CA CYS A 23 -1.46 -7.27 8.47
C CYS A 23 -1.16 -7.54 9.96
N PRO A 24 -0.67 -6.55 10.76
CA PRO A 24 -0.35 -6.74 12.18
C PRO A 24 -1.51 -6.35 13.11
N ALA A 25 -2.67 -5.98 12.56
CA ALA A 25 -3.81 -5.51 13.34
C ALA A 25 -4.28 -6.59 14.33
N LYS A 26 -4.43 -6.22 15.61
CA LYS A 26 -4.85 -7.14 16.68
C LYS A 26 -6.11 -7.92 16.33
N LYS A 27 -7.11 -7.27 15.72
CA LYS A 27 -8.37 -7.90 15.27
C LYS A 27 -8.13 -9.02 14.25
N VAL A 28 -7.16 -8.85 13.35
CA VAL A 28 -6.79 -9.84 12.32
C VAL A 28 -5.96 -10.97 12.95
N CYS A 29 -4.91 -10.61 13.71
CA CYS A 29 -4.02 -11.58 14.34
C CYS A 29 -4.73 -12.50 15.36
N ARG A 30 -5.75 -12.00 16.09
CA ARG A 30 -6.57 -12.83 17.01
C ARG A 30 -7.35 -13.93 16.29
N LYS A 31 -7.57 -13.80 14.99
CA LYS A 31 -8.21 -14.83 14.14
C LYS A 31 -7.20 -15.75 13.45
N ALA A 32 -5.95 -15.80 13.93
CA ALA A 32 -4.85 -16.53 13.30
C ALA A 32 -4.68 -16.20 11.81
N ALA A 33 -4.83 -14.90 11.44
CA ALA A 33 -4.76 -14.41 10.07
C ALA A 33 -3.73 -13.27 9.93
N GLY A 34 -3.44 -12.85 8.70
CA GLY A 34 -2.47 -11.81 8.40
C GLY A 34 -1.06 -12.21 8.88
N SER A 35 -0.34 -11.31 9.56
CA SER A 35 1.04 -11.57 9.98
C SER A 35 1.18 -12.59 11.13
N ALA A 36 0.08 -13.02 11.77
CA ALA A 36 0.11 -14.11 12.74
C ALA A 36 0.48 -15.45 12.08
N LEU A 37 0.14 -15.65 10.81
CA LEU A 37 0.46 -16.84 10.03
C LEU A 37 1.97 -17.12 9.94
N LEU A 38 2.80 -16.08 9.99
CA LEU A 38 4.26 -16.23 9.94
C LEU A 38 4.82 -17.08 11.11
N SER A 39 4.05 -17.26 12.19
CA SER A 39 4.45 -18.09 13.32
C SER A 39 4.14 -19.57 13.13
N ASP A 40 3.44 -19.96 12.06
CA ASP A 40 3.05 -21.34 11.78
C ASP A 40 3.31 -21.71 10.30
N PRO A 41 4.57 -22.07 9.95
CA PRO A 41 4.92 -22.46 8.59
C PRO A 41 4.09 -23.65 8.06
N THR A 42 3.69 -24.58 8.92
CA THR A 42 2.88 -25.74 8.53
C THR A 42 1.50 -25.32 8.06
N LEU A 43 0.88 -24.36 8.75
CA LEU A 43 -0.40 -23.78 8.31
C LEU A 43 -0.23 -22.95 7.03
N VAL A 44 0.90 -22.23 6.89
CA VAL A 44 1.22 -21.47 5.66
C VAL A 44 1.24 -22.40 4.45
N ILE A 45 1.95 -23.54 4.50
CA ILE A 45 1.98 -24.55 3.43
C ILE A 45 0.56 -24.96 3.04
N LYS A 46 -0.27 -25.32 4.02
CA LYS A 46 -1.65 -25.76 3.77
C LYS A 46 -2.50 -24.68 3.09
N ILE A 47 -2.36 -23.42 3.52
CA ILE A 47 -3.09 -22.29 2.96
C ILE A 47 -2.65 -22.02 1.52
N LEU A 48 -1.33 -21.89 1.28
CA LEU A 48 -0.80 -21.55 -0.04
C LEU A 48 -1.17 -22.61 -1.07
N ARG A 49 -0.94 -23.89 -0.75
CA ARG A 49 -1.32 -25.04 -1.59
C ARG A 49 -2.82 -25.03 -1.93
N ALA A 50 -3.67 -24.80 -0.94
CA ALA A 50 -5.12 -24.79 -1.15
C ALA A 50 -5.59 -23.62 -2.01
N VAL A 51 -4.98 -22.44 -1.85
CA VAL A 51 -5.33 -21.25 -2.62
C VAL A 51 -4.81 -21.36 -4.05
N VAL A 52 -3.55 -21.75 -4.25
CA VAL A 52 -2.98 -21.94 -5.60
C VAL A 52 -3.76 -22.99 -6.39
N LYS A 53 -4.12 -24.10 -5.75
CA LYS A 53 -4.92 -25.16 -6.41
C LYS A 53 -6.33 -24.68 -6.82
N ALA A 54 -6.92 -23.74 -6.09
CA ALA A 54 -8.29 -23.27 -6.32
C ALA A 54 -8.36 -22.01 -7.19
N SER A 55 -7.23 -21.39 -7.50
CA SER A 55 -7.16 -20.17 -8.31
C SER A 55 -6.83 -20.48 -9.75
N GLU A 56 -7.61 -19.94 -10.69
CA GLU A 56 -7.29 -19.95 -12.12
C GLU A 56 -6.35 -18.79 -12.49
N SER A 57 -6.28 -17.76 -11.65
CA SER A 57 -5.39 -16.61 -11.80
C SER A 57 -4.09 -16.80 -11.01
N PRO A 58 -2.98 -16.14 -11.40
CA PRO A 58 -1.75 -16.13 -10.60
C PRO A 58 -1.99 -15.72 -9.16
N VAL A 59 -1.34 -16.43 -8.22
CA VAL A 59 -1.44 -16.12 -6.79
C VAL A 59 -0.16 -15.44 -6.32
N THR A 60 -0.29 -14.30 -5.65
CA THR A 60 0.81 -13.56 -5.04
C THR A 60 0.71 -13.55 -3.51
N LEU A 61 1.81 -13.22 -2.84
CA LEU A 61 1.88 -13.19 -1.39
C LEU A 61 2.41 -11.84 -0.90
N LYS A 62 1.67 -11.18 -0.01
CA LYS A 62 2.15 -10.01 0.74
C LYS A 62 2.46 -10.39 2.18
N MET A 63 3.75 -10.25 2.59
CA MET A 63 4.17 -10.64 3.93
C MET A 63 5.09 -9.61 4.62
N ARG A 64 5.50 -9.91 5.86
CA ARG A 64 6.53 -9.23 6.66
C ARG A 64 7.76 -10.11 6.80
N THR A 65 8.86 -9.55 7.35
CA THR A 65 10.15 -10.26 7.50
C THR A 65 10.14 -11.35 8.59
N GLY A 66 9.11 -11.39 9.41
CA GLY A 66 8.94 -12.44 10.44
C GLY A 66 8.03 -12.00 11.60
N PRO A 67 7.82 -12.87 12.60
CA PRO A 67 7.01 -12.57 13.78
C PRO A 67 7.60 -11.45 14.66
N ASN A 68 8.91 -11.46 14.88
CA ASN A 68 9.62 -10.49 15.70
C ASN A 68 11.10 -10.37 15.29
N GLN A 69 11.85 -9.49 15.91
CA GLN A 69 13.25 -9.20 15.56
C GLN A 69 14.20 -10.39 15.79
N VAL A 70 13.90 -11.24 16.78
CA VAL A 70 14.70 -12.42 17.10
C VAL A 70 14.41 -13.58 16.12
N HIS A 71 13.15 -13.68 15.67
CA HIS A 71 12.70 -14.74 14.78
C HIS A 71 12.24 -14.16 13.44
N LYS A 72 13.19 -13.83 12.58
CA LYS A 72 12.94 -13.41 11.20
C LYS A 72 12.98 -14.65 10.30
N ASN A 73 11.82 -15.26 10.07
CA ASN A 73 11.69 -16.47 9.25
C ASN A 73 11.25 -16.17 7.80
N GLY A 74 11.39 -14.94 7.36
CA GLY A 74 10.95 -14.51 6.03
C GLY A 74 11.52 -15.35 4.89
N VAL A 75 12.81 -15.73 4.95
CA VAL A 75 13.45 -16.58 3.95
C VAL A 75 12.78 -17.95 3.88
N THR A 76 12.50 -18.58 5.03
CA THR A 76 11.82 -19.89 5.09
C THR A 76 10.42 -19.81 4.47
N ILE A 77 9.65 -18.77 4.83
CA ILE A 77 8.29 -18.56 4.27
C ILE A 77 8.34 -18.29 2.78
N ALA A 78 9.33 -17.54 2.28
CA ALA A 78 9.47 -17.25 0.86
C ALA A 78 9.78 -18.52 0.04
N LYS A 79 10.67 -19.39 0.52
CA LYS A 79 10.95 -20.70 -0.11
C LYS A 79 9.73 -21.61 -0.12
N ILE A 80 8.97 -21.63 0.97
CA ILE A 80 7.69 -22.34 1.02
C ILE A 80 6.72 -21.75 -0.02
N ALA A 81 6.61 -20.43 -0.11
CA ALA A 81 5.70 -19.78 -1.05
C ALA A 81 6.04 -20.14 -2.50
N GLU A 82 7.30 -20.07 -2.88
CA GLU A 82 7.77 -20.49 -4.20
C GLU A 82 7.47 -21.97 -4.48
N SER A 83 7.78 -22.85 -3.54
CA SER A 83 7.52 -24.30 -3.70
C SER A 83 6.04 -24.66 -3.79
N GLU A 84 5.15 -23.85 -3.23
CA GLU A 84 3.69 -24.03 -3.30
C GLU A 84 3.05 -23.29 -4.50
N GLY A 85 3.86 -22.70 -5.40
CA GLY A 85 3.39 -22.12 -6.66
C GLY A 85 2.96 -20.64 -6.59
N ILE A 86 3.45 -19.88 -5.60
CA ILE A 86 3.26 -18.43 -5.57
C ILE A 86 4.05 -17.78 -6.71
N SER A 87 3.40 -16.86 -7.44
CA SER A 87 3.95 -16.23 -8.64
C SER A 87 4.83 -15.00 -8.35
N ALA A 88 4.62 -14.31 -7.23
CA ALA A 88 5.44 -13.17 -6.80
C ALA A 88 5.22 -12.88 -5.31
N ILE A 89 6.22 -12.26 -4.65
CA ILE A 89 6.13 -11.92 -3.23
C ILE A 89 6.44 -10.44 -3.00
N ALA A 90 5.56 -9.73 -2.28
CA ALA A 90 5.85 -8.40 -1.78
C ALA A 90 6.14 -8.43 -0.28
N ILE A 91 7.30 -7.85 0.14
CA ILE A 91 7.80 -7.99 1.50
C ILE A 91 7.93 -6.63 2.16
N HIS A 92 7.23 -6.44 3.28
CA HIS A 92 7.40 -5.26 4.11
C HIS A 92 8.61 -5.45 5.04
N GLY A 93 9.61 -4.57 4.94
CA GLY A 93 10.85 -4.59 5.71
C GLY A 93 10.67 -4.32 7.21
N ARG A 94 9.65 -4.90 7.81
CA ARG A 94 9.37 -4.86 9.26
C ARG A 94 8.80 -6.20 9.71
N THR A 95 9.14 -6.62 10.92
CA THR A 95 8.50 -7.78 11.56
C THR A 95 7.07 -7.43 12.03
N ARG A 96 6.27 -8.44 12.39
CA ARG A 96 4.90 -8.25 12.91
C ARG A 96 4.86 -7.30 14.11
N ASN A 97 5.81 -7.45 15.05
CA ASN A 97 5.84 -6.67 16.29
C ASN A 97 6.46 -5.28 16.11
N CYS A 98 7.07 -5.00 14.94
CA CYS A 98 7.70 -3.73 14.67
C CYS A 98 6.66 -2.65 14.35
N ARG A 99 6.78 -1.49 15.00
CA ARG A 99 5.94 -0.31 14.76
C ARG A 99 6.42 0.47 13.54
N TYR A 100 5.59 1.40 13.07
CA TYR A 100 5.91 2.23 11.90
C TYR A 100 6.93 3.34 12.16
N ASP A 101 7.22 3.66 13.43
CA ASP A 101 8.26 4.60 13.87
C ASP A 101 9.68 4.02 13.78
N VAL A 102 9.81 2.70 13.76
CA VAL A 102 11.08 2.01 13.50
C VAL A 102 11.32 1.94 12.00
N PRO A 103 12.51 2.28 11.48
CA PRO A 103 12.84 2.16 10.06
C PRO A 103 12.62 0.75 9.49
N ALA A 104 12.22 0.68 8.20
CA ALA A 104 12.22 -0.60 7.49
C ALA A 104 13.65 -1.09 7.27
N GLU A 105 13.88 -2.36 7.49
CA GLU A 105 15.14 -3.03 7.18
C GLU A 105 15.04 -3.73 5.83
N TYR A 106 16.14 -3.82 5.13
CA TYR A 106 16.21 -4.38 3.78
C TYR A 106 17.05 -5.67 3.70
N GLU A 107 17.80 -5.99 4.74
CA GLU A 107 18.72 -7.12 4.80
C GLU A 107 17.98 -8.46 4.64
N THR A 108 16.86 -8.63 5.33
CA THR A 108 16.02 -9.84 5.16
C THR A 108 15.40 -9.92 3.77
N ILE A 109 15.05 -8.79 3.16
CA ILE A 109 14.48 -8.77 1.79
C ILE A 109 15.55 -9.18 0.78
N ALA A 110 16.77 -8.67 0.91
CA ALA A 110 17.91 -9.09 0.09
C ALA A 110 18.15 -10.60 0.20
N ALA A 111 18.22 -11.13 1.42
CA ALA A 111 18.39 -12.57 1.65
C ALA A 111 17.24 -13.42 1.06
N ILE A 112 16.02 -12.91 1.04
CA ILE A 112 14.89 -13.56 0.36
C ILE A 112 15.12 -13.53 -1.15
N LYS A 113 15.45 -12.37 -1.74
CA LYS A 113 15.71 -12.25 -3.19
C LYS A 113 16.80 -13.19 -3.66
N ASP A 114 17.86 -13.34 -2.88
CA ASP A 114 18.97 -14.26 -3.18
C ASP A 114 18.58 -15.74 -3.06
N SER A 115 17.47 -16.07 -2.38
CA SER A 115 17.11 -17.45 -2.04
C SER A 115 15.97 -18.03 -2.88
N ILE A 116 15.28 -17.23 -3.70
CA ILE A 116 14.13 -17.63 -4.55
C ILE A 116 14.26 -17.06 -5.95
N GLY A 117 13.65 -17.73 -6.93
CA GLY A 117 13.67 -17.31 -8.35
C GLY A 117 12.46 -16.47 -8.78
N ILE A 118 11.37 -16.46 -8.00
CA ILE A 118 10.17 -15.68 -8.34
C ILE A 118 10.38 -14.19 -8.04
N PRO A 119 9.61 -13.28 -8.70
CA PRO A 119 9.72 -11.84 -8.48
C PRO A 119 9.49 -11.42 -7.04
N VAL A 120 10.35 -10.52 -6.54
CA VAL A 120 10.30 -9.93 -5.21
C VAL A 120 10.06 -8.44 -5.29
N LEU A 121 9.04 -7.93 -4.61
CA LEU A 121 8.76 -6.51 -4.48
C LEU A 121 9.14 -6.03 -3.07
N VAL A 122 10.03 -5.03 -3.00
CA VAL A 122 10.40 -4.41 -1.72
C VAL A 122 9.36 -3.37 -1.31
N ASN A 123 8.94 -3.43 -0.05
CA ASN A 123 8.01 -2.50 0.57
C ASN A 123 8.54 -1.98 1.92
N GLY A 124 8.35 -0.71 2.17
CA GLY A 124 8.70 -0.05 3.44
C GLY A 124 9.49 1.22 3.23
N ASP A 125 8.99 2.32 3.78
CA ASP A 125 9.60 3.66 3.82
C ASP A 125 10.05 4.25 2.47
N ILE A 126 9.43 3.80 1.37
CA ILE A 126 9.63 4.35 0.03
C ILE A 126 8.73 5.58 -0.11
N ARG A 127 9.35 6.77 -0.26
CA ARG A 127 8.68 8.07 -0.24
C ARG A 127 9.05 9.00 -1.39
N CYS A 128 10.14 8.71 -2.11
CA CYS A 128 10.66 9.50 -3.23
C CYS A 128 11.67 8.67 -4.01
N GLY A 129 12.19 9.21 -5.13
CA GLY A 129 13.18 8.54 -5.98
C GLY A 129 14.43 8.07 -5.24
N SER A 130 15.00 8.89 -4.34
CA SER A 130 16.19 8.49 -3.57
C SER A 130 15.95 7.32 -2.63
N SER A 131 14.78 7.28 -1.96
CA SER A 131 14.40 6.14 -1.11
C SER A 131 14.05 4.89 -1.91
N ALA A 132 13.52 5.06 -3.13
CA ALA A 132 13.27 3.97 -4.07
C ALA A 132 14.58 3.35 -4.57
N PHE A 133 15.52 4.18 -5.02
CA PHE A 133 16.86 3.75 -5.42
C PHE A 133 17.58 3.01 -4.28
N LYS A 134 17.56 3.58 -3.06
CA LYS A 134 18.14 2.93 -1.89
C LYS A 134 17.52 1.56 -1.60
N ALA A 135 16.19 1.43 -1.72
CA ALA A 135 15.51 0.16 -1.49
C ALA A 135 15.92 -0.89 -2.53
N LEU A 136 15.90 -0.55 -3.81
CA LEU A 136 16.31 -1.45 -4.90
C LEU A 136 17.79 -1.84 -4.80
N SER A 137 18.70 -0.87 -4.62
CA SER A 137 20.13 -1.13 -4.53
C SER A 137 20.53 -2.01 -3.35
N LYS A 138 19.78 -1.92 -2.23
CA LYS A 138 20.04 -2.76 -1.05
C LYS A 138 19.43 -4.16 -1.12
N THR A 139 18.37 -4.34 -1.91
CA THR A 139 17.61 -5.60 -1.92
C THR A 139 17.76 -6.37 -3.21
N ASN A 140 18.22 -5.75 -4.28
CA ASN A 140 18.19 -6.29 -5.65
C ASN A 140 16.79 -6.80 -6.04
N ALA A 141 15.72 -6.23 -5.44
CA ALA A 141 14.34 -6.61 -5.71
C ALA A 141 13.91 -6.21 -7.13
N ASP A 142 12.99 -6.96 -7.70
CA ASP A 142 12.50 -6.77 -9.07
C ASP A 142 11.56 -5.57 -9.20
N GLY A 143 11.00 -5.09 -8.08
CA GLY A 143 10.09 -3.97 -8.09
C GLY A 143 9.83 -3.37 -6.71
N LEU A 144 9.02 -2.31 -6.71
CA LEU A 144 8.66 -1.53 -5.53
C LEU A 144 7.18 -1.66 -5.22
N MET A 145 6.83 -1.78 -3.93
CA MET A 145 5.46 -1.59 -3.46
C MET A 145 5.39 -0.35 -2.58
N ILE A 146 4.65 0.65 -3.01
CA ILE A 146 4.50 1.93 -2.32
C ILE A 146 3.18 1.93 -1.53
N GLY A 147 3.23 2.29 -0.26
CA GLY A 147 2.06 2.35 0.62
C GLY A 147 1.68 3.79 0.97
N ARG A 148 2.00 4.20 2.19
CA ARG A 148 1.56 5.48 2.78
C ARG A 148 1.89 6.72 1.96
N ALA A 149 3.02 6.72 1.25
CA ALA A 149 3.46 7.87 0.46
C ALA A 149 2.58 8.13 -0.78
N ALA A 150 1.77 7.17 -1.21
CA ALA A 150 0.78 7.37 -2.27
C ALA A 150 -0.52 8.03 -1.77
N GLN A 151 -0.72 8.12 -0.46
CA GLN A 151 -1.91 8.74 0.11
C GLN A 151 -1.87 10.25 -0.10
N GLY A 152 -2.80 10.78 -0.89
CA GLY A 152 -2.83 12.19 -1.29
C GLY A 152 -1.78 12.60 -2.33
N ASN A 153 -0.98 11.64 -2.81
CA ASN A 153 0.03 11.87 -3.83
C ASN A 153 0.08 10.72 -4.85
N PRO A 154 -0.90 10.59 -5.74
CA PRO A 154 -0.90 9.54 -6.77
C PRO A 154 0.25 9.68 -7.76
N TRP A 155 0.83 10.85 -7.92
CA TRP A 155 1.96 11.12 -8.81
C TRP A 155 3.29 10.53 -8.34
N ILE A 156 3.37 10.02 -7.11
CA ILE A 156 4.60 9.41 -6.57
C ILE A 156 5.13 8.27 -7.45
N PHE A 157 4.26 7.53 -8.12
CA PHE A 157 4.66 6.44 -9.00
C PHE A 157 5.42 6.98 -10.22
N SER A 158 4.88 8.00 -10.89
CA SER A 158 5.54 8.66 -12.02
C SER A 158 6.82 9.39 -11.61
N SER A 159 6.79 10.07 -10.46
CA SER A 159 7.97 10.74 -9.89
C SER A 159 9.12 9.76 -9.58
N ILE A 160 8.80 8.62 -8.99
CA ILE A 160 9.80 7.58 -8.71
C ILE A 160 10.31 6.97 -10.01
N ARG A 161 9.41 6.69 -10.97
CA ARG A 161 9.78 6.17 -12.29
C ARG A 161 10.78 7.07 -12.98
N ALA A 162 10.45 8.35 -13.14
CA ALA A 162 11.35 9.34 -13.74
C ALA A 162 12.71 9.40 -13.02
N ALA A 163 12.71 9.38 -11.69
CA ALA A 163 13.94 9.39 -10.92
C ALA A 163 14.81 8.14 -11.14
N LEU A 164 14.21 6.95 -11.32
CA LEU A 164 14.93 5.71 -11.60
C LEU A 164 15.47 5.67 -13.03
N ASP A 165 14.73 6.24 -13.97
CA ASP A 165 15.08 6.32 -15.39
C ASP A 165 16.07 7.48 -15.68
N GLY A 166 16.40 8.31 -14.66
CA GLY A 166 17.26 9.50 -14.80
C GLY A 166 16.58 10.65 -15.55
N GLU A 167 15.27 10.64 -15.62
CA GLU A 167 14.46 11.64 -16.30
C GLU A 167 14.08 12.80 -15.38
N ARG A 168 13.79 13.96 -16.01
CA ARG A 168 13.28 15.12 -15.28
C ARG A 168 11.81 14.91 -14.92
N TRP A 169 11.48 15.13 -13.65
CA TRP A 169 10.11 15.14 -13.14
C TRP A 169 9.62 16.56 -12.90
N ASN A 170 8.42 16.87 -13.38
CA ASN A 170 7.73 18.11 -13.05
C ASN A 170 6.61 17.81 -12.05
N GLU A 171 6.70 18.43 -10.87
CA GLU A 171 5.66 18.29 -9.85
C GLU A 171 4.34 18.90 -10.33
N PRO A 172 3.20 18.25 -10.09
CA PRO A 172 1.90 18.80 -10.41
C PRO A 172 1.66 20.10 -9.63
N SER A 173 1.04 21.05 -10.31
CA SER A 173 0.65 22.33 -9.71
C SER A 173 -0.37 22.13 -8.57
N PRO A 174 -0.50 23.11 -7.65
CA PRO A 174 -1.56 23.09 -6.64
C PRO A 174 -2.96 22.96 -7.24
N ILE A 175 -3.21 23.55 -8.39
CA ILE A 175 -4.50 23.52 -9.10
C ILE A 175 -4.79 22.08 -9.58
N GLU A 176 -3.84 21.44 -10.28
CA GLU A 176 -3.97 20.05 -10.73
C GLU A 176 -4.21 19.08 -9.55
N ARG A 177 -3.51 19.28 -8.43
CA ARG A 177 -3.73 18.46 -7.23
C ARG A 177 -5.15 18.61 -6.68
N LEU A 178 -5.71 19.82 -6.69
CA LEU A 178 -7.07 20.09 -6.22
C LEU A 178 -8.14 19.59 -7.20
N GLU A 179 -7.87 19.57 -8.49
CA GLU A 179 -8.75 18.98 -9.51
C GLU A 179 -8.86 17.46 -9.33
N VAL A 180 -7.74 16.78 -9.16
CA VAL A 180 -7.74 15.33 -8.89
C VAL A 180 -8.43 15.02 -7.56
N LEU A 181 -8.21 15.83 -6.52
CA LEU A 181 -8.93 15.69 -5.26
C LEU A 181 -10.45 15.85 -5.47
N HIS A 182 -10.88 16.88 -6.20
CA HIS A 182 -12.30 17.12 -6.47
C HIS A 182 -12.95 15.90 -7.14
N SER A 183 -12.37 15.40 -8.23
CA SER A 183 -12.85 14.20 -8.93
C SER A 183 -12.88 12.94 -8.03
N LEU A 184 -11.86 12.78 -7.18
CA LEU A 184 -11.84 11.69 -6.20
C LEU A 184 -13.02 11.80 -5.21
N LEU A 185 -13.33 13.01 -4.74
CA LEU A 185 -14.46 13.23 -3.82
C LEU A 185 -15.79 12.88 -4.47
N GLU A 186 -16.02 13.34 -5.71
CA GLU A 186 -17.23 12.99 -6.46
C GLU A 186 -17.40 11.49 -6.62
N SER A 187 -16.32 10.79 -7.00
CA SER A 187 -16.30 9.31 -7.10
C SER A 187 -16.61 8.63 -5.77
N LEU A 188 -16.07 9.15 -4.66
CA LEU A 188 -16.37 8.62 -3.32
C LEU A 188 -17.84 8.81 -2.92
N TYR A 189 -18.43 9.97 -3.28
CA TYR A 189 -19.85 10.22 -2.99
C TYR A 189 -20.78 9.38 -3.86
N GLN A 190 -20.38 9.13 -5.10
CA GLN A 190 -21.11 8.22 -5.99
C GLN A 190 -21.07 6.78 -5.47
N LEU A 191 -19.89 6.30 -5.04
CA LEU A 191 -19.69 4.92 -4.60
C LEU A 191 -20.34 4.61 -3.24
N TYR A 192 -20.15 5.50 -2.25
CA TYR A 192 -20.57 5.27 -0.86
C TYR A 192 -21.87 5.99 -0.47
N GLY A 193 -22.44 6.81 -1.38
CA GLY A 193 -23.49 7.77 -1.05
C GLY A 193 -22.93 9.00 -0.32
N LYS A 194 -23.71 10.10 -0.33
CA LYS A 194 -23.28 11.42 0.18
C LYS A 194 -22.89 11.40 1.66
N GLU A 195 -23.61 10.67 2.51
CA GLU A 195 -23.36 10.64 3.94
C GLU A 195 -22.09 9.83 4.30
N GLN A 196 -22.02 8.57 3.88
CA GLN A 196 -20.87 7.72 4.15
C GLN A 196 -19.64 8.20 3.39
N GLY A 197 -19.81 8.61 2.14
CA GLY A 197 -18.75 9.17 1.30
C GLY A 197 -18.08 10.38 1.94
N SER A 198 -18.85 11.32 2.53
CA SER A 198 -18.28 12.48 3.22
C SER A 198 -17.47 12.11 4.47
N ARG A 199 -17.81 11.03 5.17
CA ARG A 199 -17.02 10.51 6.29
C ARG A 199 -15.68 9.93 5.80
N VAL A 200 -15.72 9.15 4.71
CA VAL A 200 -14.52 8.56 4.08
C VAL A 200 -13.61 9.64 3.49
N ALA A 201 -14.19 10.65 2.85
CA ALA A 201 -13.49 11.71 2.15
C ALA A 201 -12.55 12.56 3.04
N ARG A 202 -12.88 12.76 4.32
CA ARG A 202 -12.11 13.63 5.24
C ARG A 202 -10.62 13.31 5.28
N LYS A 203 -10.26 12.02 5.34
CA LYS A 203 -8.85 11.61 5.35
C LYS A 203 -8.15 11.91 4.04
N HIS A 204 -8.85 11.73 2.91
CA HIS A 204 -8.30 12.01 1.58
C HIS A 204 -8.05 13.51 1.40
N ILE A 205 -8.99 14.36 1.82
CA ILE A 205 -8.81 15.83 1.81
C ILE A 205 -7.55 16.20 2.60
N ILE A 206 -7.40 15.71 3.85
CA ILE A 206 -6.22 16.00 4.68
C ILE A 206 -4.93 15.55 3.99
N TRP A 207 -4.91 14.35 3.41
CA TRP A 207 -3.72 13.83 2.73
C TRP A 207 -3.34 14.67 1.51
N PHE A 208 -4.29 15.04 0.64
CA PHE A 208 -4.00 15.88 -0.52
C PHE A 208 -3.52 17.27 -0.12
N LEU A 209 -4.16 17.87 0.86
CA LEU A 209 -3.79 19.21 1.33
C LEU A 209 -2.40 19.26 1.99
N SER A 210 -1.91 18.13 2.53
CA SER A 210 -0.55 18.07 3.10
C SER A 210 0.56 18.23 2.07
N TYR A 211 0.25 18.08 0.78
CA TYR A 211 1.18 18.29 -0.34
C TYR A 211 1.04 19.69 -0.99
N LEU A 212 0.16 20.53 -0.48
CA LEU A 212 0.01 21.90 -0.97
C LEU A 212 0.85 22.88 -0.15
N PRO A 213 1.37 23.96 -0.76
CA PRO A 213 2.10 25.02 -0.05
C PRO A 213 1.13 25.91 0.74
N ILE A 214 0.28 25.31 1.54
CA ILE A 214 -0.71 26.02 2.37
C ILE A 214 -0.16 26.06 3.79
N LYS A 215 0.20 27.25 4.27
CA LYS A 215 0.46 27.52 5.69
C LYS A 215 -0.86 27.55 6.46
N SER A 216 -1.59 26.47 6.57
CA SER A 216 -2.82 26.53 7.31
C SER A 216 -3.07 25.28 8.13
N GLU A 217 -3.61 25.51 9.25
CA GLU A 217 -4.22 24.69 10.29
C GLU A 217 -5.28 23.70 9.79
N ILE A 218 -5.10 23.11 8.60
CA ILE A 218 -5.99 22.08 8.09
C ILE A 218 -5.65 20.79 8.82
N ASN A 219 -6.30 20.64 9.93
CA ASN A 219 -6.18 19.48 10.79
C ASN A 219 -7.51 18.72 10.85
N LYS A 220 -7.48 17.61 11.55
CA LYS A 220 -8.66 16.76 11.74
C LYS A 220 -9.86 17.52 12.35
N ALA A 221 -9.60 18.52 13.22
CA ALA A 221 -10.66 19.31 13.85
C ALA A 221 -11.37 20.22 12.84
N THR A 222 -10.62 20.85 11.93
CA THR A 222 -11.19 21.65 10.82
C THR A 222 -12.03 20.79 9.89
N MET A 223 -11.52 19.59 9.49
CA MET A 223 -12.26 18.68 8.63
C MET A 223 -13.51 18.09 9.30
N ASN A 224 -13.55 17.99 10.60
CA ASN A 224 -14.75 17.53 11.31
C ASN A 224 -15.89 18.57 11.31
N LYS A 225 -15.60 19.84 11.03
CA LYS A 225 -16.61 20.90 10.88
C LYS A 225 -17.27 20.86 9.49
N ILE A 226 -16.55 20.39 8.46
CA ILE A 226 -17.03 20.27 7.08
C ILE A 226 -17.69 18.89 6.93
N LYS A 227 -18.99 18.82 7.20
CA LYS A 227 -19.70 17.53 7.41
C LYS A 227 -20.31 16.98 6.13
N THR A 228 -20.81 17.82 5.25
CA THR A 228 -21.55 17.40 4.05
C THR A 228 -20.64 17.27 2.83
N SER A 229 -21.04 16.45 1.86
CA SER A 229 -20.37 16.33 0.57
C SER A 229 -20.32 17.69 -0.17
N HIS A 230 -21.39 18.46 -0.09
CA HIS A 230 -21.47 19.79 -0.68
C HIS A 230 -20.43 20.75 -0.08
N ASP A 231 -20.35 20.82 1.26
CA ASP A 231 -19.39 21.70 1.93
C ASP A 231 -17.95 21.29 1.62
N GLN A 232 -17.68 19.97 1.46
CA GLN A 232 -16.36 19.47 1.12
C GLN A 232 -15.95 19.84 -0.30
N LEU A 233 -16.84 19.73 -1.27
CA LEU A 233 -16.59 20.20 -2.64
C LEU A 233 -16.39 21.71 -2.70
N ASN A 234 -17.25 22.49 -2.04
CA ASN A 234 -17.11 23.93 -1.96
C ASN A 234 -15.78 24.35 -1.31
N PHE A 235 -15.36 23.63 -0.29
CA PHE A 235 -14.06 23.87 0.36
C PHE A 235 -12.89 23.63 -0.61
N VAL A 236 -12.90 22.55 -1.38
CA VAL A 236 -11.85 22.27 -2.38
C VAL A 236 -11.86 23.32 -3.49
N GLN A 237 -13.05 23.71 -3.97
CA GLN A 237 -13.21 24.73 -4.99
C GLN A 237 -12.74 26.12 -4.51
N PHE A 238 -13.04 26.48 -3.26
CA PHE A 238 -12.54 27.70 -2.64
C PHE A 238 -11.00 27.71 -2.61
N ARG A 239 -10.38 26.60 -2.18
CA ARG A 239 -8.92 26.47 -2.19
C ARG A 239 -8.33 26.57 -3.59
N LYS A 240 -8.98 26.01 -4.61
CA LYS A 240 -8.53 26.15 -6.00
C LYS A 240 -8.49 27.61 -6.44
N ARG A 241 -9.54 28.39 -6.18
CA ARG A 241 -9.59 29.82 -6.47
C ARG A 241 -8.50 30.63 -5.77
N GLU A 242 -8.10 30.26 -4.55
CA GLU A 242 -6.99 30.92 -3.86
C GLU A 242 -5.66 30.79 -4.61
N PHE A 243 -5.43 29.69 -5.34
CA PHE A 243 -4.24 29.51 -6.17
C PHE A 243 -4.38 30.15 -7.54
N GLU A 244 -5.55 30.16 -8.15
CA GLU A 244 -5.83 30.85 -9.41
C GLU A 244 -5.60 32.37 -9.28
N ASN A 245 -5.96 32.97 -8.14
CA ASN A 245 -5.79 34.41 -7.89
C ASN A 245 -4.36 34.82 -7.47
N LYS A 246 -3.44 33.88 -7.26
CA LYS A 246 -2.05 34.13 -6.84
C LYS A 246 -1.03 33.93 -7.97
N GLY A 247 -1.44 33.39 -9.09
CA GLY A 247 -0.63 33.18 -10.30
C GLY A 247 -0.91 34.27 -11.32
#